data_97cb85613a9d9be3a7154f715c1a39b7
#
_entry.id   97cb85613a9d9be3a7154f715c1a39b7
#
_cell.length_a   1.000
_cell.length_b   1.000
_cell.length_c   1.000
_cell.angle_alpha   90.00
_cell.angle_beta   90.00
_cell.angle_gamma   90.00
#
_symmetry.space_group_name_H-M   'P 1'
#
loop_
_entity.id
_entity.type
_entity.pdbx_description
1 polymer ?
#
loop_
_entity_poly.entity_id
_entity_poly.type
_entity_poly.pdbx_seq_one_letter_code
_entity_poly.pdbx_strand_id
1 'polypeptide(L)'
;MDFKKYLPYDDFRPKQFEIVSKVYTAIQNKRNAIVDAPNGFGKTLAVLISTLPFIHENGIVFYLTRTNREVKRVEDEILLISSKFPIPAISIKNKKDSCVNENLLRLNIYDHGSFNSMCNMLISNNKCIYFKNFFKIKQKFLNIETIYFPMLGSTIRDLGINVSCCPYEIQRVLISKAKVILSTYNYFLSPDILLDFNILNRKYETKILVIDEAHNILDFVSNLFNQDVDIGEISKIVDKLINTELRDFTYFIIKFFEEQSSKNRLKLTFSEFIETFGGKVEFHELLKIMNKEIINLIAKDQKNLSNILYNLYNFIRNLAYLNSSSKILIERKNGSLIVRLLTLDFSNYFETIFKPFTSKIFVSATIKPHDFFIKMLNIKDVDIIEANPFKESKIFSIFEVSTSTRYVERNGETFNKYCEMVCEIIEASKKNTIIFFPSYNVLESILKSDLMNKVKKTLYIEQKNMGEHEEEKIMTEFKEGKNKVLLAVQGGKFSEGEDFYPGIIDVVAVVGLAYDPPSPSLNERIEYYDNLFPLKGWLYGSVLPAVRKAIQSLGRAFRGPSDSGIVIFLDSRFSEEYVMNYLPWWYKEKKVAIAWNFGKLKRIINKHNKLS
;
A
#
# COMPACT_ATOMS: atom_id res chain seq x y z
N MET A 1 -5.32 27.73 21.37
CA MET A 1 -5.18 26.36 21.94
C MET A 1 -3.72 26.12 22.30
N ASP A 2 -3.42 25.61 23.49
CA ASP A 2 -2.05 25.22 23.85
C ASP A 2 -1.79 23.76 23.45
N PHE A 3 -1.03 23.56 22.36
CA PHE A 3 -0.66 22.24 21.85
C PHE A 3 0.63 21.70 22.50
N LYS A 4 1.42 22.55 23.21
CA LYS A 4 2.66 22.11 23.86
C LYS A 4 2.41 21.06 24.93
N LYS A 5 1.24 21.07 25.57
CA LYS A 5 0.86 20.07 26.57
C LYS A 5 0.80 18.63 26.04
N TYR A 6 0.60 18.45 24.72
CA TYR A 6 0.58 17.15 24.06
C TYR A 6 1.94 16.75 23.48
N LEU A 7 2.90 17.69 23.42
CA LEU A 7 4.18 17.45 22.78
C LEU A 7 5.09 16.62 23.70
N PRO A 8 5.57 15.45 23.26
CA PRO A 8 6.50 14.64 24.07
C PRO A 8 7.91 15.19 24.12
N TYR A 9 8.24 16.13 23.24
CA TYR A 9 9.55 16.80 23.10
C TYR A 9 9.50 18.21 23.70
N ASP A 10 10.67 18.85 23.84
CA ASP A 10 10.76 20.19 24.43
C ASP A 10 10.15 21.27 23.53
N ASP A 11 10.30 21.13 22.20
CA ASP A 11 9.74 22.07 21.24
C ASP A 11 9.35 21.41 19.90
N PHE A 12 8.49 22.09 19.15
CA PHE A 12 8.13 21.70 17.79
C PHE A 12 9.30 21.87 16.83
N ARG A 13 9.42 20.97 15.87
CA ARG A 13 10.32 21.18 14.73
C ARG A 13 9.89 22.41 13.92
N PRO A 14 10.81 23.06 13.18
CA PRO A 14 10.46 24.21 12.34
C PRO A 14 9.24 23.94 11.47
N LYS A 15 8.26 24.84 11.48
CA LYS A 15 6.97 24.73 10.77
C LYS A 15 6.04 23.56 11.17
N GLN A 16 6.41 22.69 12.08
CA GLN A 16 5.56 21.61 12.55
C GLN A 16 4.31 22.15 13.27
N PHE A 17 4.47 23.20 14.07
CA PHE A 17 3.37 23.89 14.72
C PHE A 17 2.37 24.49 13.72
N GLU A 18 2.84 24.94 12.55
CA GLU A 18 1.97 25.45 11.48
C GLU A 18 1.02 24.35 10.97
N ILE A 19 1.53 23.11 10.76
CA ILE A 19 0.67 21.97 10.41
C ILE A 19 -0.35 21.69 11.52
N VAL A 20 0.11 21.62 12.78
CA VAL A 20 -0.77 21.38 13.93
C VAL A 20 -1.92 22.38 13.94
N SER A 21 -1.60 23.68 13.83
CA SER A 21 -2.60 24.75 13.87
C SER A 21 -3.58 24.69 12.70
N LYS A 22 -3.08 24.49 11.48
CA LYS A 22 -3.93 24.45 10.27
C LYS A 22 -4.84 23.21 10.25
N VAL A 23 -4.30 22.02 10.61
CA VAL A 23 -5.12 20.79 10.70
C VAL A 23 -6.18 20.93 11.80
N TYR A 24 -5.80 21.44 12.96
CA TYR A 24 -6.77 21.71 14.03
C TYR A 24 -7.89 22.64 13.55
N THR A 25 -7.55 23.76 12.89
CA THR A 25 -8.54 24.72 12.37
C THR A 25 -9.45 24.06 11.30
N ALA A 26 -8.90 23.23 10.42
CA ALA A 26 -9.71 22.50 9.45
C ALA A 26 -10.72 21.59 10.14
N ILE A 27 -10.30 20.82 11.15
CA ILE A 27 -11.20 19.94 11.92
C ILE A 27 -12.27 20.74 12.67
N GLN A 28 -11.88 21.83 13.31
CA GLN A 28 -12.80 22.73 14.04
C GLN A 28 -13.89 23.28 13.13
N ASN A 29 -13.53 23.60 11.88
CA ASN A 29 -14.46 24.09 10.87
C ASN A 29 -15.17 22.97 10.08
N LYS A 30 -15.03 21.70 10.51
CA LYS A 30 -15.58 20.51 9.84
C LYS A 30 -15.17 20.39 8.37
N ARG A 31 -13.97 20.85 8.05
CA ARG A 31 -13.37 20.77 6.71
C ARG A 31 -12.44 19.57 6.61
N ASN A 32 -12.16 19.15 5.40
CA ASN A 32 -11.14 18.15 5.10
C ASN A 32 -9.79 18.83 4.92
N ALA A 33 -8.70 18.09 5.08
CA ALA A 33 -7.38 18.63 4.83
C ALA A 33 -6.47 17.64 4.10
N ILE A 34 -5.61 18.14 3.23
CA ILE A 34 -4.48 17.44 2.64
C ILE A 34 -3.20 18.03 3.24
N VAL A 35 -2.42 17.20 3.92
CA VAL A 35 -1.12 17.57 4.47
C VAL A 35 -0.03 17.04 3.54
N ASP A 36 0.55 17.94 2.76
CA ASP A 36 1.65 17.65 1.83
C ASP A 36 2.97 18.17 2.41
N ALA A 37 3.76 17.28 2.97
CA ALA A 37 5.01 17.61 3.61
C ALA A 37 6.04 16.47 3.46
N PRO A 38 7.35 16.77 3.35
CA PRO A 38 8.39 15.76 3.13
C PRO A 38 8.48 14.73 4.25
N ASN A 39 9.06 13.57 3.95
CA ASN A 39 9.34 12.57 4.96
C ASN A 39 10.36 13.08 5.99
N GLY A 40 10.36 12.52 7.20
CA GLY A 40 11.22 12.98 8.29
C GLY A 40 10.79 14.29 8.97
N PHE A 41 9.76 14.96 8.45
CA PHE A 41 9.25 16.22 9.00
C PHE A 41 8.54 16.06 10.36
N GLY A 42 8.05 14.85 10.68
CA GLY A 42 7.23 14.59 11.86
C GLY A 42 5.74 14.82 11.63
N LYS A 43 5.26 14.53 10.40
CA LYS A 43 3.84 14.64 10.02
C LYS A 43 2.92 13.88 10.96
N THR A 44 3.27 12.62 11.28
CA THR A 44 2.48 11.73 12.13
C THR A 44 2.21 12.37 13.49
N LEU A 45 3.26 12.84 14.16
CA LEU A 45 3.14 13.53 15.45
C LEU A 45 2.31 14.81 15.34
N ALA A 46 2.56 15.65 14.32
CA ALA A 46 1.82 16.90 14.12
C ALA A 46 0.32 16.66 13.94
N VAL A 47 -0.05 15.69 13.12
CA VAL A 47 -1.45 15.34 12.86
C VAL A 47 -2.09 14.70 14.10
N LEU A 48 -1.40 13.81 14.81
CA LEU A 48 -1.90 13.28 16.08
C LEU A 48 -2.20 14.40 17.07
N ILE A 49 -1.22 15.28 17.34
CA ILE A 49 -1.39 16.40 18.28
C ILE A 49 -2.58 17.28 17.88
N SER A 50 -2.79 17.53 16.59
CA SER A 50 -3.93 18.36 16.13
C SER A 50 -5.29 17.73 16.39
N THR A 51 -5.36 16.40 16.51
CA THR A 51 -6.63 15.67 16.76
C THR A 51 -6.95 15.48 18.25
N LEU A 52 -5.94 15.52 19.12
CA LEU A 52 -6.11 15.23 20.56
C LEU A 52 -7.10 16.14 21.30
N PRO A 53 -7.22 17.45 21.02
CA PRO A 53 -8.23 18.29 21.66
C PRO A 53 -9.64 17.76 21.50
N PHE A 54 -9.98 17.22 20.33
CA PHE A 54 -11.34 16.76 20.01
C PHE A 54 -11.73 15.48 20.73
N ILE A 55 -10.79 14.62 21.14
CA ILE A 55 -11.13 13.39 21.88
C ILE A 55 -11.72 13.69 23.27
N HIS A 56 -11.41 14.85 23.85
CA HIS A 56 -11.98 15.33 25.12
C HIS A 56 -13.38 15.92 24.94
N GLU A 57 -13.66 16.46 23.74
CA GLU A 57 -14.91 17.10 23.38
C GLU A 57 -15.91 16.10 22.73
N ASN A 58 -15.94 14.85 23.22
CA ASN A 58 -16.74 13.77 22.65
C ASN A 58 -16.41 13.42 21.18
N GLY A 59 -15.14 13.51 20.81
CA GLY A 59 -14.65 13.09 19.50
C GLY A 59 -14.04 11.69 19.48
N ILE A 60 -13.85 11.18 18.27
CA ILE A 60 -13.14 9.93 17.99
C ILE A 60 -12.26 10.09 16.77
N VAL A 61 -11.07 9.48 16.80
CA VAL A 61 -10.08 9.51 15.74
C VAL A 61 -9.83 8.11 15.20
N PHE A 62 -9.94 7.93 13.89
CA PHE A 62 -9.48 6.75 13.18
C PHE A 62 -8.22 7.11 12.43
N TYR A 63 -7.11 6.49 12.79
CA TYR A 63 -5.83 6.71 12.14
C TYR A 63 -5.43 5.47 11.34
N LEU A 64 -5.44 5.60 10.03
CA LEU A 64 -5.23 4.50 9.09
C LEU A 64 -3.88 4.64 8.39
N THR A 65 -3.16 3.52 8.31
CA THR A 65 -1.90 3.40 7.58
C THR A 65 -1.98 2.29 6.55
N ARG A 66 -1.01 2.22 5.65
CA ARG A 66 -0.97 1.16 4.62
C ARG A 66 -0.56 -0.19 5.20
N THR A 67 0.42 -0.21 6.10
CA THR A 67 1.08 -1.43 6.60
C THR A 67 1.09 -1.52 8.13
N ASN A 68 1.23 -2.75 8.65
CA ASN A 68 1.40 -2.97 10.10
C ASN A 68 2.67 -2.30 10.67
N ARG A 69 3.73 -2.16 9.86
CA ARG A 69 4.97 -1.45 10.27
C ARG A 69 4.72 0.04 10.47
N GLU A 70 3.92 0.65 9.61
CA GLU A 70 3.51 2.05 9.77
C GLU A 70 2.57 2.23 10.97
N VAL A 71 1.63 1.29 11.21
CA VAL A 71 0.83 1.27 12.45
C VAL A 71 1.77 1.31 13.66
N LYS A 72 2.82 0.48 13.67
CA LYS A 72 3.79 0.43 14.78
C LYS A 72 4.46 1.79 15.04
N ARG A 73 4.83 2.54 13.99
CA ARG A 73 5.38 3.91 14.14
C ARG A 73 4.38 4.86 14.81
N VAL A 74 3.09 4.77 14.44
CA VAL A 74 2.04 5.57 15.07
C VAL A 74 1.83 5.15 16.53
N GLU A 75 1.89 3.84 16.82
CA GLU A 75 1.85 3.31 18.18
C GLU A 75 2.98 3.90 19.04
N ASP A 76 4.21 3.95 18.51
CA ASP A 76 5.36 4.50 19.23
C ASP A 76 5.18 6.01 19.54
N GLU A 77 4.65 6.78 18.59
CA GLU A 77 4.32 8.20 18.83
C GLU A 77 3.20 8.36 19.89
N ILE A 78 2.18 7.52 19.86
CA ILE A 78 1.11 7.54 20.88
C ILE A 78 1.66 7.17 22.26
N LEU A 79 2.55 6.20 22.36
CA LEU A 79 3.21 5.86 23.64
C LEU A 79 4.01 7.03 24.18
N LEU A 80 4.78 7.72 23.32
CA LEU A 80 5.54 8.92 23.72
C LEU A 80 4.62 10.04 24.21
N ILE A 81 3.51 10.32 23.53
CA ILE A 81 2.55 11.32 23.98
C ILE A 81 1.88 10.86 25.29
N SER A 82 1.53 9.56 25.39
CA SER A 82 0.83 9.00 26.55
C SER A 82 1.67 9.03 27.84
N SER A 83 2.97 9.18 27.74
CA SER A 83 3.84 9.38 28.93
C SER A 83 3.56 10.72 29.65
N LYS A 84 3.08 11.73 28.91
CA LYS A 84 2.70 13.05 29.46
C LYS A 84 1.19 13.26 29.52
N PHE A 85 0.46 12.66 28.60
CA PHE A 85 -0.95 12.89 28.42
C PHE A 85 -1.69 11.58 28.05
N PRO A 86 -2.51 11.00 28.95
CA PRO A 86 -3.19 9.72 28.71
C PRO A 86 -4.05 9.75 27.46
N ILE A 87 -3.85 8.81 26.55
CA ILE A 87 -4.63 8.66 25.32
C ILE A 87 -5.36 7.32 25.35
N PRO A 88 -6.70 7.29 25.34
CA PRO A 88 -7.50 6.08 25.21
C PRO A 88 -7.38 5.54 23.78
N ALA A 89 -6.28 4.87 23.45
CA ALA A 89 -6.00 4.37 22.11
C ALA A 89 -6.08 2.84 22.04
N ILE A 90 -6.50 2.33 20.89
CA ILE A 90 -6.45 0.91 20.56
C ILE A 90 -5.88 0.70 19.16
N SER A 91 -5.03 -0.30 19.02
CA SER A 91 -4.53 -0.76 17.72
C SER A 91 -5.23 -2.06 17.34
N ILE A 92 -5.85 -2.07 16.16
CA ILE A 92 -6.65 -3.20 15.68
C ILE A 92 -5.84 -4.02 14.68
N LYS A 93 -5.89 -5.35 14.85
CA LYS A 93 -5.34 -6.31 13.91
C LYS A 93 -6.43 -7.26 13.39
N ASN A 94 -6.23 -7.81 12.19
CA ASN A 94 -7.12 -8.81 11.63
C ASN A 94 -7.09 -10.13 12.43
N LYS A 95 -8.02 -11.05 12.12
CA LYS A 95 -8.15 -12.33 12.83
C LYS A 95 -6.87 -13.16 12.78
N LYS A 96 -6.19 -13.19 11.62
CA LYS A 96 -4.96 -13.97 11.42
C LYS A 96 -3.82 -13.43 12.30
N ASP A 97 -3.57 -12.12 12.23
CA ASP A 97 -2.47 -11.47 12.97
C ASP A 97 -2.72 -11.44 14.49
N SER A 98 -3.98 -11.49 14.91
CA SER A 98 -4.38 -11.53 16.33
C SER A 98 -4.43 -12.95 16.88
N CYS A 99 -4.51 -13.98 16.04
CA CYS A 99 -4.78 -15.35 16.47
C CYS A 99 -3.66 -15.93 17.35
N VAL A 100 -4.05 -16.63 18.41
CA VAL A 100 -3.15 -17.36 19.33
C VAL A 100 -3.42 -18.87 19.32
N ASN A 101 -4.29 -19.36 18.43
CA ASN A 101 -4.59 -20.76 18.28
C ASN A 101 -3.53 -21.44 17.40
N GLU A 102 -2.56 -22.10 18.03
CA GLU A 102 -1.45 -22.75 17.32
C GLU A 102 -1.93 -23.77 16.28
N ASN A 103 -2.99 -24.53 16.55
CA ASN A 103 -3.51 -25.52 15.62
C ASN A 103 -3.99 -24.87 14.31
N LEU A 104 -4.59 -23.68 14.39
CA LEU A 104 -5.01 -22.93 13.23
C LEU A 104 -3.82 -22.27 12.51
N LEU A 105 -2.86 -21.75 13.26
CA LEU A 105 -1.65 -21.13 12.71
C LEU A 105 -0.75 -22.13 11.97
N ARG A 106 -0.64 -23.37 12.48
CA ARG A 106 0.13 -24.46 11.83
C ARG A 106 -0.40 -24.86 10.45
N LEU A 107 -1.65 -24.53 10.12
CA LEU A 107 -2.20 -24.79 8.77
C LEU A 107 -1.55 -23.93 7.68
N ASN A 108 -0.77 -22.90 8.05
CA ASN A 108 -0.05 -22.02 7.12
C ASN A 108 -0.95 -21.46 6.00
N ILE A 109 -2.14 -20.98 6.36
CA ILE A 109 -3.07 -20.36 5.44
C ILE A 109 -2.58 -18.95 5.13
N TYR A 110 -2.19 -18.69 3.88
CA TYR A 110 -1.56 -17.41 3.50
C TYR A 110 -2.57 -16.27 3.38
N ASP A 111 -3.73 -16.51 2.76
CA ASP A 111 -4.72 -15.47 2.55
C ASP A 111 -5.65 -15.28 3.77
N HIS A 112 -6.07 -14.03 3.99
CA HIS A 112 -6.90 -13.65 5.13
C HIS A 112 -8.33 -14.19 5.03
N GLY A 113 -8.87 -14.33 3.83
CA GLY A 113 -10.25 -14.81 3.62
C GLY A 113 -10.40 -16.28 4.00
N SER A 114 -9.50 -17.12 3.48
CA SER A 114 -9.46 -18.55 3.84
C SER A 114 -9.19 -18.76 5.32
N PHE A 115 -8.30 -17.94 5.93
CA PHE A 115 -8.07 -17.97 7.38
C PHE A 115 -9.35 -17.63 8.17
N ASN A 116 -10.06 -16.58 7.77
CA ASN A 116 -11.32 -16.17 8.40
C ASN A 116 -12.38 -17.26 8.29
N SER A 117 -12.49 -17.89 7.12
CA SER A 117 -13.42 -19.00 6.87
C SER A 117 -13.12 -20.19 7.78
N MET A 118 -11.86 -20.60 7.89
CA MET A 118 -11.44 -21.68 8.79
C MET A 118 -11.66 -21.32 10.27
N CYS A 119 -11.33 -20.10 10.67
CA CYS A 119 -11.59 -19.61 12.01
C CYS A 119 -13.08 -19.67 12.36
N ASN A 120 -13.96 -19.21 11.45
CA ASN A 120 -15.40 -19.24 11.63
C ASN A 120 -15.92 -20.68 11.75
N MET A 121 -15.37 -21.63 10.97
CA MET A 121 -15.72 -23.05 11.07
C MET A 121 -15.33 -23.63 12.45
N LEU A 122 -14.13 -23.29 12.97
CA LEU A 122 -13.73 -23.73 14.31
C LEU A 122 -14.63 -23.16 15.41
N ILE A 123 -15.10 -21.92 15.23
CA ILE A 123 -16.02 -21.26 16.14
C ILE A 123 -17.41 -21.94 16.09
N SER A 124 -17.98 -22.13 14.91
CA SER A 124 -19.32 -22.73 14.73
C SER A 124 -19.39 -24.17 15.23
N ASN A 125 -18.30 -24.92 15.06
CA ASN A 125 -18.15 -26.30 15.56
C ASN A 125 -17.71 -26.38 17.03
N ASN A 126 -17.67 -25.26 17.73
CA ASN A 126 -17.21 -25.23 19.13
C ASN A 126 -15.79 -25.80 19.35
N LYS A 127 -14.88 -25.71 18.38
CA LYS A 127 -13.51 -26.27 18.45
C LYS A 127 -12.45 -25.25 18.86
N CYS A 128 -12.76 -23.92 18.88
CA CYS A 128 -11.83 -22.89 19.31
C CYS A 128 -11.96 -22.62 20.81
N ILE A 129 -11.00 -23.09 21.63
CA ILE A 129 -11.01 -22.92 23.08
C ILE A 129 -10.89 -21.43 23.49
N TYR A 130 -10.06 -20.65 22.79
CA TYR A 130 -9.85 -19.23 23.07
C TYR A 130 -11.14 -18.40 22.86
N PHE A 131 -11.93 -18.74 21.86
CA PHE A 131 -13.23 -18.12 21.61
C PHE A 131 -14.22 -18.48 22.72
N LYS A 132 -14.29 -19.79 23.10
CA LYS A 132 -15.16 -20.24 24.23
C LYS A 132 -14.81 -19.55 25.53
N ASN A 133 -13.52 -19.48 25.87
CA ASN A 133 -13.08 -18.85 27.11
C ASN A 133 -13.41 -17.35 27.14
N PHE A 134 -13.26 -16.67 25.99
CA PHE A 134 -13.66 -15.27 25.90
C PHE A 134 -15.13 -15.07 26.31
N PHE A 135 -16.04 -15.90 25.85
CA PHE A 135 -17.46 -15.77 26.22
C PHE A 135 -17.72 -15.95 27.71
N LYS A 136 -16.94 -16.79 28.40
CA LYS A 136 -17.07 -16.98 29.86
C LYS A 136 -16.70 -15.71 30.65
N ILE A 137 -15.78 -14.92 30.16
CA ILE A 137 -15.29 -13.71 30.85
C ILE A 137 -15.62 -12.41 30.12
N LYS A 138 -16.38 -12.46 29.04
CA LYS A 138 -16.76 -11.30 28.20
C LYS A 138 -17.28 -10.15 29.04
N GLN A 139 -18.08 -10.45 30.07
CA GLN A 139 -18.67 -9.42 30.94
C GLN A 139 -17.59 -8.58 31.65
N LYS A 140 -16.44 -9.17 32.02
CA LYS A 140 -15.34 -8.42 32.62
C LYS A 140 -14.80 -7.34 31.68
N PHE A 141 -14.69 -7.64 30.37
CA PHE A 141 -14.27 -6.65 29.36
C PHE A 141 -15.35 -5.60 29.07
N LEU A 142 -16.62 -6.01 29.09
CA LEU A 142 -17.74 -5.08 28.91
C LEU A 142 -17.86 -4.07 30.06
N ASN A 143 -17.53 -4.47 31.28
CA ASN A 143 -17.57 -3.62 32.48
C ASN A 143 -16.39 -2.62 32.54
N ILE A 144 -15.40 -2.70 31.62
CA ILE A 144 -14.39 -1.65 31.48
C ILE A 144 -15.10 -0.41 30.94
N GLU A 145 -15.11 0.68 31.69
CA GLU A 145 -15.76 1.92 31.28
C GLU A 145 -14.97 2.70 30.27
N THR A 146 -13.65 2.79 30.48
CA THR A 146 -12.72 3.47 29.57
C THR A 146 -11.34 2.82 29.59
N ILE A 147 -10.59 3.03 28.51
CA ILE A 147 -9.18 2.68 28.41
C ILE A 147 -8.38 3.92 28.77
N TYR A 148 -7.56 3.85 29.80
CA TYR A 148 -6.71 4.98 30.22
C TYR A 148 -5.33 4.95 29.53
N PHE A 149 -4.86 3.77 29.12
CA PHE A 149 -3.57 3.59 28.47
C PHE A 149 -3.76 2.97 27.08
N PRO A 150 -2.83 3.20 26.15
CA PRO A 150 -2.91 2.60 24.83
C PRO A 150 -2.89 1.06 24.88
N MET A 151 -3.94 0.45 24.33
CA MET A 151 -4.06 -1.01 24.14
C MET A 151 -3.55 -1.36 22.74
N LEU A 152 -2.25 -1.54 22.62
CA LEU A 152 -1.59 -1.83 21.34
C LEU A 152 -1.76 -3.29 20.94
N GLY A 153 -1.53 -3.60 19.66
CA GLY A 153 -1.75 -4.93 19.13
C GLY A 153 -0.95 -6.04 19.84
N SER A 154 0.28 -5.77 20.28
CA SER A 154 1.06 -6.69 21.12
C SER A 154 0.45 -6.89 22.50
N THR A 155 0.09 -5.80 23.16
CA THR A 155 -0.54 -5.82 24.50
C THR A 155 -1.83 -6.62 24.51
N ILE A 156 -2.68 -6.47 23.48
CA ILE A 156 -3.94 -7.24 23.38
C ILE A 156 -3.66 -8.72 23.14
N ARG A 157 -2.64 -9.05 22.35
CA ARG A 157 -2.25 -10.42 22.09
C ARG A 157 -1.73 -11.10 23.36
N ASP A 158 -0.83 -10.43 24.09
CA ASP A 158 -0.28 -10.93 25.35
C ASP A 158 -1.38 -11.11 26.42
N LEU A 159 -2.31 -10.14 26.49
CA LEU A 159 -3.49 -10.27 27.34
C LEU A 159 -4.30 -11.52 26.96
N GLY A 160 -4.55 -11.73 25.65
CA GLY A 160 -5.28 -12.91 25.19
C GLY A 160 -4.59 -14.23 25.53
N ILE A 161 -3.25 -14.28 25.44
CA ILE A 161 -2.46 -15.45 25.86
C ILE A 161 -2.62 -15.67 27.38
N ASN A 162 -2.39 -14.64 28.18
CA ASN A 162 -2.42 -14.71 29.65
C ASN A 162 -3.78 -15.17 30.22
N VAL A 163 -4.87 -14.73 29.59
CA VAL A 163 -6.24 -15.14 30.00
C VAL A 163 -6.81 -16.28 29.15
N SER A 164 -6.00 -16.87 28.28
CA SER A 164 -6.40 -17.93 27.33
C SER A 164 -7.66 -17.60 26.53
N CYS A 165 -7.83 -16.35 26.09
CA CYS A 165 -8.96 -15.83 25.33
C CYS A 165 -8.57 -15.37 23.94
N CYS A 166 -9.56 -15.26 23.04
CA CYS A 166 -9.34 -14.77 21.68
C CYS A 166 -9.01 -13.25 21.67
N PRO A 167 -7.79 -12.84 21.29
CA PRO A 167 -7.41 -11.43 21.24
C PRO A 167 -8.28 -10.61 20.27
N TYR A 168 -8.73 -11.23 19.17
CA TYR A 168 -9.63 -10.57 18.22
C TYR A 168 -10.97 -10.19 18.84
N GLU A 169 -11.55 -11.05 19.66
CA GLU A 169 -12.80 -10.75 20.37
C GLU A 169 -12.59 -9.74 21.51
N ILE A 170 -11.42 -9.80 22.17
CA ILE A 170 -11.05 -8.78 23.18
C ILE A 170 -10.99 -7.40 22.53
N GLN A 171 -10.27 -7.24 21.40
CA GLN A 171 -10.20 -5.93 20.74
C GLN A 171 -11.57 -5.44 20.26
N ARG A 172 -12.46 -6.34 19.78
CA ARG A 172 -13.84 -5.95 19.38
C ARG A 172 -14.65 -5.33 20.51
N VAL A 173 -14.45 -5.77 21.73
CA VAL A 173 -15.11 -5.16 22.89
C VAL A 173 -14.42 -3.86 23.30
N LEU A 174 -13.09 -3.86 23.39
CA LEU A 174 -12.31 -2.71 23.85
C LEU A 174 -12.34 -1.52 22.88
N ILE A 175 -12.52 -1.75 21.59
CA ILE A 175 -12.62 -0.69 20.59
C ILE A 175 -13.70 0.33 20.94
N SER A 176 -14.75 -0.13 21.60
CA SER A 176 -15.85 0.73 22.03
C SER A 176 -15.49 1.67 23.18
N LYS A 177 -14.36 1.45 23.82
CA LYS A 177 -13.86 2.20 24.97
C LYS A 177 -12.70 3.14 24.59
N ALA A 178 -12.24 3.04 23.34
CA ALA A 178 -11.16 3.85 22.80
C ALA A 178 -11.67 5.14 22.17
N LYS A 179 -10.81 6.15 22.14
CA LYS A 179 -11.01 7.44 21.47
C LYS A 179 -10.09 7.60 20.25
N VAL A 180 -8.99 6.87 20.21
CA VAL A 180 -8.09 6.79 19.06
C VAL A 180 -8.01 5.34 18.61
N ILE A 181 -8.33 5.08 17.36
CA ILE A 181 -8.34 3.74 16.76
C ILE A 181 -7.29 3.71 15.67
N LEU A 182 -6.28 2.85 15.85
CA LEU A 182 -5.21 2.62 14.87
C LEU A 182 -5.49 1.36 14.08
N SER A 183 -5.32 1.42 12.77
CA SER A 183 -5.47 0.25 11.92
C SER A 183 -4.78 0.40 10.57
N THR A 184 -4.68 -0.69 9.83
CA THR A 184 -4.33 -0.63 8.41
C THR A 184 -5.55 -0.30 7.54
N TYR A 185 -5.31 0.14 6.30
CA TYR A 185 -6.36 0.35 5.30
C TYR A 185 -7.28 -0.86 5.14
N ASN A 186 -6.69 -2.07 5.10
CA ASN A 186 -7.43 -3.32 4.95
C ASN A 186 -8.57 -3.48 5.94
N TYR A 187 -8.34 -3.03 7.15
CA TYR A 187 -9.30 -3.21 8.23
C TYR A 187 -10.50 -2.26 8.13
N PHE A 188 -10.29 -1.12 7.52
CA PHE A 188 -11.31 -0.08 7.45
C PHE A 188 -11.95 0.06 6.06
N LEU A 189 -11.15 -0.08 5.00
CA LEU A 189 -11.61 0.10 3.62
C LEU A 189 -12.09 -1.21 2.97
N SER A 190 -12.01 -2.36 3.64
CA SER A 190 -12.59 -3.59 3.12
C SER A 190 -14.09 -3.64 3.38
N PRO A 191 -14.95 -3.83 2.35
CA PRO A 191 -16.39 -3.89 2.51
C PRO A 191 -16.86 -4.91 3.56
N ASP A 192 -16.16 -6.04 3.64
CA ASP A 192 -16.51 -7.15 4.54
C ASP A 192 -16.27 -6.81 6.02
N ILE A 193 -15.41 -5.85 6.31
CA ILE A 193 -14.95 -5.54 7.67
C ILE A 193 -15.69 -4.32 8.24
N LEU A 194 -16.07 -3.35 7.41
CA LEU A 194 -16.82 -2.16 7.84
C LEU A 194 -18.12 -2.49 8.57
N LEU A 195 -18.78 -3.58 8.20
CA LEU A 195 -20.05 -4.02 8.80
C LEU A 195 -19.88 -4.56 10.23
N ASP A 196 -18.70 -5.01 10.61
CA ASP A 196 -18.44 -5.57 11.96
C ASP A 196 -18.32 -4.51 13.06
N PHE A 197 -18.17 -3.22 12.69
CA PHE A 197 -17.97 -2.14 13.65
C PHE A 197 -19.15 -1.19 13.78
N ASN A 198 -20.07 -1.49 14.70
CA ASN A 198 -21.11 -0.55 15.15
C ASN A 198 -20.57 0.75 15.78
N ILE A 199 -19.25 0.98 15.77
CA ILE A 199 -18.62 2.17 16.36
C ILE A 199 -18.97 3.43 15.57
N LEU A 200 -19.07 3.31 14.24
CA LEU A 200 -19.45 4.43 13.38
C LEU A 200 -20.88 4.92 13.67
N ASN A 201 -21.74 4.05 14.18
CA ASN A 201 -23.12 4.38 14.53
C ASN A 201 -23.27 5.12 15.88
N ARG A 202 -22.16 5.24 16.65
CA ARG A 202 -22.20 5.99 17.91
C ARG A 202 -22.30 7.48 17.65
N LYS A 203 -23.01 8.16 18.54
CA LYS A 203 -23.14 9.63 18.49
C LYS A 203 -21.88 10.28 19.07
N TYR A 204 -20.89 10.52 18.21
CA TYR A 204 -19.78 11.41 18.48
C TYR A 204 -20.03 12.75 17.77
N GLU A 205 -19.66 13.84 18.42
CA GLU A 205 -19.80 15.18 17.83
C GLU A 205 -18.78 15.39 16.72
N THR A 206 -17.56 14.90 16.92
CA THR A 206 -16.48 14.99 15.94
C THR A 206 -15.93 13.59 15.65
N LYS A 207 -16.02 13.17 14.38
CA LYS A 207 -15.45 11.93 13.90
C LYS A 207 -14.37 12.26 12.88
N ILE A 208 -13.13 11.98 13.21
CA ILE A 208 -11.96 12.32 12.41
C ILE A 208 -11.41 11.06 11.79
N LEU A 209 -11.18 11.10 10.47
CA LEU A 209 -10.47 10.05 9.73
C LEU A 209 -9.12 10.59 9.28
N VAL A 210 -8.04 9.99 9.74
CA VAL A 210 -6.69 10.27 9.26
C VAL A 210 -6.23 9.12 8.37
N ILE A 211 -5.76 9.44 7.17
CA ILE A 211 -5.21 8.48 6.21
C ILE A 211 -3.76 8.87 5.95
N ASP A 212 -2.85 8.10 6.53
CA ASP A 212 -1.41 8.29 6.34
C ASP A 212 -0.95 7.59 5.06
N GLU A 213 0.10 8.11 4.42
CA GLU A 213 0.56 7.71 3.09
C GLU A 213 -0.59 7.65 2.06
N ALA A 214 -1.45 8.67 2.11
CA ALA A 214 -2.74 8.75 1.43
C ALA A 214 -2.66 8.59 -0.10
N HIS A 215 -1.49 8.85 -0.71
CA HIS A 215 -1.26 8.63 -2.14
C HIS A 215 -1.50 7.17 -2.57
N ASN A 216 -1.47 6.20 -1.63
CA ASN A 216 -1.69 4.80 -1.91
C ASN A 216 -3.18 4.37 -1.88
N ILE A 217 -4.09 5.22 -1.39
CA ILE A 217 -5.48 4.80 -1.14
C ILE A 217 -6.23 4.40 -2.42
N LEU A 218 -5.94 5.08 -3.54
CA LEU A 218 -6.58 4.78 -4.84
C LEU A 218 -6.15 3.41 -5.35
N ASP A 219 -4.85 3.13 -5.33
CA ASP A 219 -4.31 1.83 -5.75
C ASP A 219 -4.78 0.72 -4.81
N PHE A 220 -4.85 1.01 -3.51
CA PHE A 220 -5.36 0.06 -2.53
C PHE A 220 -6.81 -0.33 -2.82
N VAL A 221 -7.71 0.64 -3.01
CA VAL A 221 -9.12 0.38 -3.31
C VAL A 221 -9.28 -0.28 -4.67
N SER A 222 -8.50 0.16 -5.68
CA SER A 222 -8.46 -0.49 -6.99
C SER A 222 -8.14 -1.99 -6.87
N ASN A 223 -7.15 -2.35 -6.06
CA ASN A 223 -6.78 -3.76 -5.85
C ASN A 223 -7.82 -4.58 -5.06
N LEU A 224 -8.67 -3.93 -4.25
CA LEU A 224 -9.77 -4.62 -3.56
C LEU A 224 -10.88 -5.06 -4.53
N PHE A 225 -11.17 -4.25 -5.54
CA PHE A 225 -12.30 -4.46 -6.44
C PHE A 225 -11.91 -5.08 -7.77
N ASN A 226 -10.71 -4.81 -8.27
CA ASN A 226 -10.23 -5.36 -9.53
C ASN A 226 -9.69 -6.76 -9.30
N GLN A 227 -10.24 -7.73 -10.02
CA GLN A 227 -9.94 -9.14 -9.85
C GLN A 227 -9.75 -9.81 -11.20
N ASP A 228 -8.70 -10.62 -11.31
CA ASP A 228 -8.45 -11.47 -12.45
C ASP A 228 -8.82 -12.91 -12.11
N VAL A 229 -9.43 -13.60 -13.06
CA VAL A 229 -9.65 -15.04 -13.00
C VAL A 229 -9.14 -15.71 -14.27
N ASP A 230 -8.47 -16.83 -14.11
CA ASP A 230 -7.99 -17.68 -15.19
C ASP A 230 -8.99 -18.82 -15.42
N ILE A 231 -9.69 -18.77 -16.55
CA ILE A 231 -10.73 -19.77 -16.89
C ILE A 231 -10.11 -21.16 -17.04
N GLY A 232 -8.87 -21.25 -17.55
CA GLY A 232 -8.17 -22.53 -17.65
C GLY A 232 -7.80 -23.14 -16.29
N GLU A 233 -7.53 -22.31 -15.27
CA GLU A 233 -7.34 -22.81 -13.90
C GLU A 233 -8.67 -23.20 -13.26
N ILE A 234 -9.73 -22.43 -13.47
CA ILE A 234 -11.08 -22.77 -12.98
C ILE A 234 -11.53 -24.10 -13.57
N SER A 235 -11.28 -24.37 -14.85
CA SER A 235 -11.61 -25.64 -15.50
C SER A 235 -10.93 -26.85 -14.83
N LYS A 236 -9.73 -26.68 -14.25
CA LYS A 236 -9.03 -27.77 -13.54
C LYS A 236 -9.66 -28.16 -12.21
N ILE A 237 -10.46 -27.26 -11.60
CA ILE A 237 -11.05 -27.50 -10.28
C ILE A 237 -12.51 -27.90 -10.35
N VAL A 238 -13.23 -27.60 -11.44
CA VAL A 238 -14.68 -27.74 -11.52
C VAL A 238 -15.15 -29.17 -11.22
N ASP A 239 -14.47 -30.20 -11.76
CA ASP A 239 -14.81 -31.61 -11.52
C ASP A 239 -14.50 -32.09 -10.09
N LYS A 240 -13.70 -31.35 -9.36
CA LYS A 240 -13.30 -31.66 -7.97
C LYS A 240 -14.24 -31.01 -6.94
N LEU A 241 -15.14 -30.14 -7.38
CA LEU A 241 -16.13 -29.51 -6.50
C LEU A 241 -17.17 -30.54 -6.06
N ILE A 242 -17.42 -30.65 -4.77
CA ILE A 242 -18.34 -31.60 -4.18
C ILE A 242 -19.78 -31.15 -4.36
N ASN A 243 -20.04 -29.85 -4.19
CA ASN A 243 -21.38 -29.30 -4.33
C ASN A 243 -21.77 -29.23 -5.81
N THR A 244 -22.87 -29.87 -6.17
CA THR A 244 -23.37 -29.99 -7.56
C THR A 244 -23.83 -28.63 -8.11
N GLU A 245 -24.53 -27.83 -7.32
CA GLU A 245 -25.00 -26.49 -7.74
C GLU A 245 -23.81 -25.55 -8.03
N LEU A 246 -22.78 -25.57 -7.20
CA LEU A 246 -21.55 -24.82 -7.42
C LEU A 246 -20.81 -25.32 -8.66
N ARG A 247 -20.78 -26.63 -8.88
CA ARG A 247 -20.15 -27.23 -10.07
C ARG A 247 -20.88 -26.79 -11.34
N ASP A 248 -22.19 -26.89 -11.39
CA ASP A 248 -23.01 -26.48 -12.53
C ASP A 248 -22.87 -24.98 -12.81
N PHE A 249 -22.90 -24.16 -11.77
CA PHE A 249 -22.66 -22.73 -11.87
C PHE A 249 -21.25 -22.42 -12.42
N THR A 250 -20.23 -23.13 -11.95
CA THR A 250 -18.85 -22.95 -12.42
C THR A 250 -18.70 -23.36 -13.88
N TYR A 251 -19.29 -24.47 -14.33
CA TYR A 251 -19.34 -24.86 -15.74
C TYR A 251 -20.02 -23.79 -16.59
N PHE A 252 -21.14 -23.24 -16.11
CA PHE A 252 -21.84 -22.18 -16.82
C PHE A 252 -20.99 -20.91 -16.98
N ILE A 253 -20.25 -20.50 -15.94
CA ILE A 253 -19.30 -19.37 -16.02
C ILE A 253 -18.21 -19.63 -17.06
N ILE A 254 -17.59 -20.81 -17.04
CA ILE A 254 -16.57 -21.20 -18.00
C ILE A 254 -17.11 -21.05 -19.42
N LYS A 255 -18.24 -21.71 -19.70
CA LYS A 255 -18.90 -21.70 -21.02
C LYS A 255 -19.24 -20.28 -21.49
N PHE A 256 -19.82 -19.46 -20.60
CA PHE A 256 -20.16 -18.08 -20.91
C PHE A 256 -18.93 -17.28 -21.36
N PHE A 257 -17.83 -17.31 -20.62
CA PHE A 257 -16.65 -16.54 -21.00
C PHE A 257 -15.92 -17.12 -22.21
N GLU A 258 -15.95 -18.43 -22.43
CA GLU A 258 -15.44 -19.05 -23.64
C GLU A 258 -16.23 -18.60 -24.89
N GLU A 259 -17.56 -18.55 -24.82
CA GLU A 259 -18.41 -18.00 -25.88
C GLU A 259 -18.18 -16.51 -26.16
N GLN A 260 -17.85 -15.75 -25.12
CA GLN A 260 -17.53 -14.32 -25.26
C GLN A 260 -16.03 -14.07 -25.61
N SER A 261 -15.22 -15.10 -25.77
CA SER A 261 -13.76 -14.98 -25.92
C SER A 261 -13.30 -14.23 -27.18
N SER A 262 -14.16 -14.05 -28.18
CA SER A 262 -13.92 -13.20 -29.35
C SER A 262 -14.07 -11.72 -29.06
N LYS A 263 -14.68 -11.35 -27.94
CA LYS A 263 -14.86 -9.96 -27.50
C LYS A 263 -13.76 -9.60 -26.52
N ASN A 264 -12.97 -8.59 -26.83
CA ASN A 264 -11.92 -8.10 -25.91
C ASN A 264 -12.49 -7.37 -24.69
N ARG A 265 -13.76 -6.98 -24.74
CA ARG A 265 -14.44 -6.15 -23.74
C ARG A 265 -15.93 -6.48 -23.66
N LEU A 266 -16.41 -6.70 -22.43
CA LEU A 266 -17.83 -6.80 -22.13
C LEU A 266 -18.25 -5.65 -21.22
N LYS A 267 -19.40 -5.07 -21.51
CA LYS A 267 -20.15 -4.27 -20.54
C LYS A 267 -21.22 -5.17 -19.96
N LEU A 268 -21.14 -5.43 -18.68
CA LEU A 268 -22.10 -6.22 -17.95
C LEU A 268 -22.44 -5.48 -16.66
N THR A 269 -23.70 -5.19 -16.45
CA THR A 269 -24.18 -4.68 -15.17
C THR A 269 -24.40 -5.84 -14.20
N PHE A 270 -24.46 -5.54 -12.90
CA PHE A 270 -24.77 -6.56 -11.91
C PHE A 270 -26.15 -7.19 -12.14
N SER A 271 -27.16 -6.40 -12.56
CA SER A 271 -28.50 -6.90 -12.89
C SER A 271 -28.46 -7.88 -14.06
N GLU A 272 -27.78 -7.52 -15.15
CA GLU A 272 -27.60 -8.41 -16.31
C GLU A 272 -26.82 -9.67 -15.93
N PHE A 273 -25.82 -9.56 -15.05
CA PHE A 273 -25.15 -10.74 -14.52
C PHE A 273 -26.11 -11.63 -13.75
N ILE A 274 -26.91 -11.08 -12.83
CA ILE A 274 -27.91 -11.85 -12.08
C ILE A 274 -28.97 -12.47 -13.00
N GLU A 275 -29.46 -11.75 -14.00
CA GLU A 275 -30.41 -12.32 -15.00
C GLU A 275 -29.79 -13.48 -15.79
N THR A 276 -28.52 -13.31 -16.18
CA THR A 276 -27.81 -14.33 -16.97
C THR A 276 -27.48 -15.56 -16.13
N PHE A 277 -27.06 -15.37 -14.89
CA PHE A 277 -26.53 -16.43 -14.03
C PHE A 277 -27.43 -16.79 -12.84
N GLY A 278 -28.30 -15.89 -12.39
CA GLY A 278 -29.02 -15.99 -11.12
C GLY A 278 -30.34 -16.75 -11.13
N GLY A 279 -30.77 -17.24 -12.25
CA GLY A 279 -32.04 -18.02 -12.33
C GLY A 279 -32.00 -19.37 -11.61
N LYS A 280 -30.84 -19.79 -11.06
CA LYS A 280 -30.67 -21.12 -10.44
C LYS A 280 -30.25 -21.06 -8.97
N VAL A 281 -29.52 -20.04 -8.53
CA VAL A 281 -29.06 -19.90 -7.12
C VAL A 281 -29.08 -18.43 -6.73
N GLU A 282 -29.66 -18.11 -5.57
CA GLU A 282 -29.59 -16.75 -5.03
C GLU A 282 -28.13 -16.35 -4.78
N PHE A 283 -27.73 -15.13 -5.22
CA PHE A 283 -26.34 -14.65 -5.18
C PHE A 283 -25.69 -14.81 -3.78
N HIS A 284 -26.43 -14.51 -2.73
CA HIS A 284 -25.92 -14.61 -1.37
C HIS A 284 -25.71 -16.08 -0.93
N GLU A 285 -26.60 -16.98 -1.35
CA GLU A 285 -26.46 -18.41 -1.09
C GLU A 285 -25.28 -19.01 -1.88
N LEU A 286 -25.09 -18.57 -3.12
CA LEU A 286 -23.92 -18.97 -3.91
C LEU A 286 -22.61 -18.65 -3.18
N LEU A 287 -22.47 -17.42 -2.67
CA LEU A 287 -21.27 -17.01 -1.91
C LEU A 287 -21.08 -17.85 -0.64
N LYS A 288 -22.15 -18.25 0.04
CA LYS A 288 -22.09 -19.16 1.21
C LYS A 288 -21.63 -20.55 0.80
N ILE A 289 -22.17 -21.10 -0.29
CA ILE A 289 -21.78 -22.42 -0.82
C ILE A 289 -20.30 -22.41 -1.20
N MET A 290 -19.83 -21.39 -1.92
CA MET A 290 -18.43 -21.24 -2.29
C MET A 290 -17.52 -21.19 -1.05
N ASN A 291 -17.87 -20.41 -0.04
CA ASN A 291 -17.11 -20.33 1.22
C ASN A 291 -17.02 -21.69 1.92
N LYS A 292 -18.11 -22.45 1.97
CA LYS A 292 -18.13 -23.79 2.57
C LYS A 292 -17.21 -24.75 1.81
N GLU A 293 -17.22 -24.69 0.48
CA GLU A 293 -16.36 -25.54 -0.35
C GLU A 293 -14.88 -25.16 -0.23
N ILE A 294 -14.54 -23.86 -0.16
CA ILE A 294 -13.17 -23.40 0.13
C ILE A 294 -12.66 -24.00 1.44
N ILE A 295 -13.48 -23.99 2.50
CA ILE A 295 -13.15 -24.59 3.80
C ILE A 295 -12.90 -26.09 3.68
N ASN A 296 -13.74 -26.81 2.92
CA ASN A 296 -13.60 -28.24 2.68
C ASN A 296 -12.27 -28.57 1.96
N LEU A 297 -11.90 -27.78 0.95
CA LEU A 297 -10.63 -27.92 0.24
C LEU A 297 -9.42 -27.68 1.15
N ILE A 298 -9.47 -26.67 2.00
CA ILE A 298 -8.41 -26.39 2.99
C ILE A 298 -8.28 -27.56 3.99
N ALA A 299 -9.42 -28.08 4.48
CA ALA A 299 -9.43 -29.20 5.42
C ALA A 299 -8.84 -30.49 4.84
N LYS A 300 -8.86 -30.63 3.50
CA LYS A 300 -8.25 -31.75 2.75
C LYS A 300 -6.83 -31.47 2.29
N ASP A 301 -6.20 -30.39 2.78
CA ASP A 301 -4.86 -29.90 2.37
C ASP A 301 -4.71 -29.60 0.86
N GLN A 302 -5.84 -29.28 0.20
CA GLN A 302 -5.89 -28.94 -1.23
C GLN A 302 -5.76 -27.42 -1.43
N LYS A 303 -4.69 -26.81 -0.92
CA LYS A 303 -4.47 -25.34 -0.87
C LYS A 303 -4.53 -24.67 -2.24
N ASN A 304 -3.92 -25.28 -3.27
CA ASN A 304 -3.97 -24.71 -4.63
C ASN A 304 -5.39 -24.60 -5.17
N LEU A 305 -6.21 -25.62 -4.94
CA LEU A 305 -7.60 -25.62 -5.39
C LEU A 305 -8.44 -24.61 -4.60
N SER A 306 -8.21 -24.51 -3.29
CA SER A 306 -8.89 -23.51 -2.46
C SER A 306 -8.56 -22.08 -2.89
N ASN A 307 -7.32 -21.80 -3.30
CA ASN A 307 -6.91 -20.48 -3.79
C ASN A 307 -7.59 -20.12 -5.13
N ILE A 308 -7.69 -21.07 -6.06
CA ILE A 308 -8.39 -20.84 -7.33
C ILE A 308 -9.87 -20.54 -7.08
N LEU A 309 -10.53 -21.34 -6.22
CA LEU A 309 -11.93 -21.12 -5.88
C LEU A 309 -12.13 -19.80 -5.11
N TYR A 310 -11.17 -19.40 -4.26
CA TYR A 310 -11.20 -18.12 -3.55
C TYR A 310 -11.05 -16.93 -4.51
N ASN A 311 -10.22 -17.03 -5.55
CA ASN A 311 -10.11 -16.01 -6.59
C ASN A 311 -11.45 -15.87 -7.35
N LEU A 312 -12.09 -16.99 -7.70
CA LEU A 312 -13.41 -16.95 -8.31
C LEU A 312 -14.47 -16.36 -7.36
N TYR A 313 -14.43 -16.72 -6.08
CA TYR A 313 -15.31 -16.14 -5.06
C TYR A 313 -15.17 -14.60 -5.00
N ASN A 314 -13.94 -14.07 -4.96
CA ASN A 314 -13.70 -12.64 -4.94
C ASN A 314 -14.19 -11.96 -6.22
N PHE A 315 -13.96 -12.57 -7.37
CA PHE A 315 -14.46 -12.09 -8.66
C PHE A 315 -15.98 -11.96 -8.64
N ILE A 316 -16.69 -13.04 -8.27
CA ILE A 316 -18.16 -13.07 -8.20
C ILE A 316 -18.66 -12.04 -7.19
N ARG A 317 -18.10 -11.98 -5.99
CA ARG A 317 -18.46 -10.99 -4.96
C ARG A 317 -18.30 -9.56 -5.45
N ASN A 318 -17.20 -9.27 -6.15
CA ASN A 318 -16.89 -7.91 -6.63
C ASN A 318 -17.80 -7.48 -7.79
N LEU A 319 -18.48 -8.40 -8.49
CA LEU A 319 -19.50 -8.06 -9.47
C LEU A 319 -20.65 -7.24 -8.86
N ALA A 320 -20.95 -7.43 -7.56
CA ALA A 320 -21.97 -6.65 -6.86
C ALA A 320 -21.63 -5.15 -6.76
N TYR A 321 -20.37 -4.78 -6.98
CA TYR A 321 -19.89 -3.38 -6.95
C TYR A 321 -19.71 -2.78 -8.34
N LEU A 322 -20.17 -3.47 -9.41
CA LEU A 322 -20.14 -2.95 -10.77
C LEU A 322 -20.90 -1.61 -10.86
N ASN A 323 -20.32 -0.67 -11.57
CA ASN A 323 -20.92 0.62 -11.88
C ASN A 323 -20.71 0.97 -13.36
N SER A 324 -21.15 2.14 -13.79
CA SER A 324 -21.06 2.57 -15.21
C SER A 324 -19.61 2.64 -15.75
N SER A 325 -18.61 2.79 -14.87
CA SER A 325 -17.19 2.78 -15.26
C SER A 325 -16.58 1.39 -15.27
N SER A 326 -17.27 0.39 -14.74
CA SER A 326 -16.76 -0.98 -14.66
C SER A 326 -16.82 -1.67 -16.02
N LYS A 327 -15.84 -2.51 -16.28
CA LYS A 327 -15.67 -3.27 -17.51
C LYS A 327 -15.17 -4.66 -17.19
N ILE A 328 -15.58 -5.64 -17.99
CA ILE A 328 -14.99 -6.97 -17.96
C ILE A 328 -14.14 -7.10 -19.21
N LEU A 329 -12.84 -7.25 -19.03
CA LEU A 329 -11.89 -7.45 -20.10
C LEU A 329 -11.58 -8.93 -20.24
N ILE A 330 -11.51 -9.39 -21.48
CA ILE A 330 -11.23 -10.80 -21.80
C ILE A 330 -9.97 -10.82 -22.67
N GLU A 331 -8.96 -11.54 -22.21
CA GLU A 331 -7.66 -11.62 -22.87
C GLU A 331 -7.22 -13.09 -22.99
N ARG A 332 -6.65 -13.49 -24.13
CA ARG A 332 -5.92 -14.77 -24.24
C ARG A 332 -4.45 -14.55 -23.92
N LYS A 333 -3.96 -15.26 -22.93
CA LYS A 333 -2.55 -15.16 -22.51
C LYS A 333 -2.00 -16.56 -22.24
N ASN A 334 -0.87 -16.90 -22.86
CA ASN A 334 -0.22 -18.21 -22.70
C ASN A 334 -1.16 -19.41 -22.90
N GLY A 335 -2.09 -19.30 -23.86
CA GLY A 335 -3.07 -20.36 -24.15
C GLY A 335 -4.29 -20.42 -23.21
N SER A 336 -4.32 -19.62 -22.14
CA SER A 336 -5.44 -19.52 -21.22
C SER A 336 -6.28 -18.26 -21.45
N LEU A 337 -7.55 -18.30 -21.04
CA LEU A 337 -8.47 -17.17 -21.10
C LEU A 337 -8.49 -16.48 -19.74
N ILE A 338 -7.98 -15.25 -19.70
CA ILE A 338 -7.99 -14.41 -18.51
C ILE A 338 -9.18 -13.46 -18.59
N VAL A 339 -10.03 -13.48 -17.58
CA VAL A 339 -11.14 -12.55 -17.41
C VAL A 339 -10.81 -11.60 -16.27
N ARG A 340 -10.81 -10.30 -16.57
CA ARG A 340 -10.46 -9.24 -15.64
C ARG A 340 -11.65 -8.35 -15.36
N LEU A 341 -12.04 -8.24 -14.11
CA LEU A 341 -12.95 -7.20 -13.64
C LEU A 341 -12.16 -5.92 -13.39
N LEU A 342 -12.52 -4.85 -14.09
CA LEU A 342 -11.87 -3.54 -14.00
C LEU A 342 -12.90 -2.47 -13.63
N THR A 343 -12.78 -1.93 -12.43
CA THR A 343 -13.50 -0.73 -11.97
C THR A 343 -12.52 0.42 -11.84
N LEU A 344 -12.88 1.59 -12.36
CA LEU A 344 -12.03 2.78 -12.41
C LEU A 344 -12.57 3.93 -11.56
N ASP A 345 -13.89 3.98 -11.36
CA ASP A 345 -14.56 4.98 -10.53
C ASP A 345 -14.97 4.38 -9.18
N PHE A 346 -14.37 4.88 -8.14
CA PHE A 346 -14.67 4.52 -6.76
C PHE A 346 -15.32 5.67 -5.98
N SER A 347 -15.79 6.72 -6.66
CA SER A 347 -16.34 7.92 -6.02
C SER A 347 -17.50 7.60 -5.07
N ASN A 348 -18.45 6.77 -5.48
CA ASN A 348 -19.58 6.33 -4.65
C ASN A 348 -19.13 5.49 -3.45
N TYR A 349 -18.10 4.67 -3.63
CA TYR A 349 -17.53 3.88 -2.58
C TYR A 349 -16.87 4.77 -1.52
N PHE A 350 -16.05 5.72 -1.94
CA PHE A 350 -15.43 6.69 -1.04
C PHE A 350 -16.46 7.57 -0.35
N GLU A 351 -17.50 8.02 -1.06
CA GLU A 351 -18.59 8.79 -0.47
C GLU A 351 -19.26 8.01 0.67
N THR A 352 -19.56 6.74 0.44
CA THR A 352 -20.18 5.87 1.47
C THR A 352 -19.29 5.73 2.70
N ILE A 353 -18.00 5.45 2.50
CA ILE A 353 -17.04 5.25 3.60
C ILE A 353 -16.77 6.56 4.34
N PHE A 354 -16.66 7.67 3.63
CA PHE A 354 -16.31 8.97 4.21
C PHE A 354 -17.50 9.69 4.86
N LYS A 355 -18.72 9.33 4.50
CA LYS A 355 -19.96 9.95 5.02
C LYS A 355 -20.06 10.03 6.55
N PRO A 356 -19.65 9.02 7.33
CA PRO A 356 -19.72 9.08 8.78
C PRO A 356 -18.79 10.11 9.44
N PHE A 357 -17.77 10.59 8.72
CA PHE A 357 -16.71 11.43 9.28
C PHE A 357 -16.98 12.92 9.06
N THR A 358 -16.80 13.70 10.12
CA THR A 358 -16.91 15.16 10.06
C THR A 358 -15.74 15.81 9.34
N SER A 359 -14.53 15.21 9.49
CA SER A 359 -13.32 15.68 8.84
C SER A 359 -12.42 14.51 8.44
N LYS A 360 -11.82 14.60 7.26
CA LYS A 360 -10.88 13.62 6.70
C LYS A 360 -9.55 14.31 6.45
N ILE A 361 -8.48 13.77 7.01
CA ILE A 361 -7.13 14.32 6.94
C ILE A 361 -6.25 13.34 6.15
N PHE A 362 -5.80 13.74 4.98
CA PHE A 362 -4.97 12.96 4.09
C PHE A 362 -3.52 13.42 4.19
N VAL A 363 -2.63 12.52 4.59
CA VAL A 363 -1.22 12.83 4.87
C VAL A 363 -0.34 12.11 3.87
N SER A 364 0.56 12.84 3.20
CA SER A 364 1.53 12.23 2.29
C SER A 364 2.67 13.19 1.95
N ALA A 365 3.78 12.63 1.47
CA ALA A 365 4.89 13.39 0.87
C ALA A 365 4.83 13.43 -0.67
N THR A 366 3.94 12.67 -1.29
CA THR A 366 3.88 12.46 -2.76
C THR A 366 2.44 12.50 -3.30
N ILE A 367 1.59 13.35 -2.70
CA ILE A 367 0.17 13.40 -3.01
C ILE A 367 -0.17 14.22 -4.28
N LYS A 368 0.78 15.01 -4.77
CA LYS A 368 0.56 15.80 -5.99
C LYS A 368 0.26 14.93 -7.22
N PRO A 369 -0.58 15.43 -8.15
CA PRO A 369 -1.33 16.70 -8.12
C PRO A 369 -2.58 16.59 -7.22
N HIS A 370 -2.85 17.64 -6.44
CA HIS A 370 -3.93 17.65 -5.47
C HIS A 370 -5.32 17.58 -6.12
N ASP A 371 -5.52 18.27 -7.26
CA ASP A 371 -6.76 18.27 -8.03
C ASP A 371 -7.18 16.86 -8.47
N PHE A 372 -6.23 16.07 -8.95
CA PHE A 372 -6.45 14.67 -9.30
C PHE A 372 -6.92 13.86 -8.09
N PHE A 373 -6.21 14.00 -6.97
CA PHE A 373 -6.51 13.26 -5.75
C PHE A 373 -7.88 13.63 -5.17
N ILE A 374 -8.19 14.94 -5.09
CA ILE A 374 -9.48 15.45 -4.61
C ILE A 374 -10.63 14.91 -5.47
N LYS A 375 -10.48 14.95 -6.80
CA LYS A 375 -11.50 14.49 -7.74
C LYS A 375 -11.73 13.00 -7.65
N MET A 376 -10.65 12.19 -7.58
CA MET A 376 -10.75 10.73 -7.54
C MET A 376 -11.37 10.21 -6.24
N LEU A 377 -11.17 10.91 -5.11
CA LEU A 377 -11.78 10.57 -3.83
C LEU A 377 -13.17 11.20 -3.62
N ASN A 378 -13.64 12.03 -4.54
CA ASN A 378 -14.91 12.77 -4.43
C ASN A 378 -15.03 13.55 -3.11
N ILE A 379 -13.95 14.20 -2.68
CA ILE A 379 -13.92 14.99 -1.45
C ILE A 379 -14.15 16.47 -1.75
N LYS A 380 -14.88 17.14 -0.85
CA LYS A 380 -15.21 18.57 -0.96
C LYS A 380 -14.62 19.32 0.24
N ASP A 381 -14.62 20.65 0.19
CA ASP A 381 -14.20 21.52 1.31
C ASP A 381 -12.83 21.13 1.88
N VAL A 382 -11.81 21.13 1.02
CA VAL A 382 -10.47 20.64 1.33
C VAL A 382 -9.50 21.81 1.50
N ASP A 383 -8.83 21.86 2.66
CA ASP A 383 -7.70 22.76 2.91
C ASP A 383 -6.38 22.07 2.51
N ILE A 384 -5.62 22.68 1.62
CA ILE A 384 -4.30 22.16 1.23
C ILE A 384 -3.25 22.80 2.15
N ILE A 385 -2.56 21.96 2.92
CA ILE A 385 -1.55 22.35 3.89
C ILE A 385 -0.21 21.87 3.37
N GLU A 386 0.49 22.72 2.63
CA GLU A 386 1.86 22.46 2.20
C GLU A 386 2.82 23.00 3.25
N ALA A 387 3.73 22.15 3.73
CA ALA A 387 4.77 22.56 4.65
C ALA A 387 6.14 22.15 4.15
N ASN A 388 6.98 23.14 3.92
CA ASN A 388 8.38 22.95 3.61
C ASN A 388 9.23 23.68 4.68
N PRO A 389 9.78 22.94 5.66
CA PRO A 389 10.59 23.55 6.73
C PRO A 389 12.03 23.85 6.30
N PHE A 390 12.44 23.30 5.16
CA PHE A 390 13.83 23.35 4.71
C PHE A 390 14.01 24.50 3.71
N LYS A 391 15.03 25.32 3.95
CA LYS A 391 15.41 26.42 3.03
C LYS A 391 16.24 25.89 1.88
N GLU A 392 17.07 24.88 2.13
CA GLU A 392 18.01 24.31 1.18
C GLU A 392 18.02 22.78 1.25
N SER A 393 18.26 22.13 0.12
CA SER A 393 18.52 20.70 0.04
C SER A 393 20.01 20.42 0.27
N LYS A 394 20.28 19.34 1.01
CA LYS A 394 21.63 18.75 1.11
C LYS A 394 21.85 17.64 0.07
N ILE A 395 20.83 17.34 -0.72
CA ILE A 395 20.91 16.32 -1.77
C ILE A 395 21.42 16.95 -3.05
N PHE A 396 22.43 16.34 -3.65
CA PHE A 396 22.93 16.67 -4.97
C PHE A 396 22.37 15.70 -6.01
N SER A 397 21.77 16.21 -7.08
CA SER A 397 21.10 15.39 -8.09
C SER A 397 21.82 15.43 -9.44
N ILE A 398 22.00 14.26 -10.04
CA ILE A 398 22.57 14.10 -11.39
C ILE A 398 21.48 13.53 -12.30
N PHE A 399 21.18 14.24 -13.40
CA PHE A 399 20.24 13.82 -14.42
C PHE A 399 21.00 13.43 -15.68
N GLU A 400 20.99 12.15 -16.02
CA GLU A 400 21.51 11.67 -17.29
C GLU A 400 20.46 11.86 -18.37
N VAL A 401 20.80 12.58 -19.46
CA VAL A 401 19.84 13.05 -20.45
C VAL A 401 20.06 12.46 -21.85
N SER A 402 21.03 11.58 -22.05
CA SER A 402 21.40 11.05 -23.36
C SER A 402 20.95 9.62 -23.62
N THR A 403 20.47 8.91 -22.59
CA THR A 403 20.03 7.51 -22.71
C THR A 403 18.61 7.33 -22.20
N SER A 404 17.93 6.29 -22.66
CA SER A 404 16.59 5.96 -22.18
C SER A 404 16.36 4.45 -22.12
N THR A 405 15.56 4.01 -21.16
CA THR A 405 15.04 2.65 -21.06
C THR A 405 13.70 2.47 -21.78
N ARG A 406 13.33 3.35 -22.72
CA ARG A 406 12.15 3.16 -23.58
C ARG A 406 12.24 1.82 -24.31
N TYR A 407 11.10 1.14 -24.44
CA TYR A 407 11.09 -0.21 -25.04
C TYR A 407 11.77 -0.28 -26.40
N VAL A 408 11.56 0.74 -27.23
CA VAL A 408 12.16 0.85 -28.58
C VAL A 408 13.68 1.07 -28.59
N GLU A 409 14.23 1.55 -27.47
CA GLU A 409 15.66 1.82 -27.29
C GLU A 409 16.39 0.67 -26.57
N ARG A 410 15.68 -0.37 -26.13
CA ARG A 410 16.26 -1.52 -25.43
C ARG A 410 16.97 -2.46 -26.39
N ASN A 411 18.27 -2.38 -26.41
CA ASN A 411 19.16 -3.27 -27.17
C ASN A 411 20.44 -3.53 -26.36
N GLY A 412 21.32 -4.41 -26.89
CA GLY A 412 22.56 -4.77 -26.21
C GLY A 412 23.48 -3.57 -25.96
N GLU A 413 23.58 -2.64 -26.90
CA GLU A 413 24.38 -1.43 -26.75
C GLU A 413 23.88 -0.54 -25.61
N THR A 414 22.56 -0.33 -25.54
CA THR A 414 21.93 0.46 -24.46
C THR A 414 22.17 -0.21 -23.11
N PHE A 415 22.01 -1.52 -22.99
CA PHE A 415 22.28 -2.21 -21.73
C PHE A 415 23.75 -2.19 -21.34
N ASN A 416 24.67 -2.25 -22.29
CA ASN A 416 26.11 -2.06 -22.03
C ASN A 416 26.40 -0.64 -21.51
N LYS A 417 25.82 0.41 -22.11
CA LYS A 417 25.94 1.78 -21.58
C LYS A 417 25.45 1.89 -20.15
N TYR A 418 24.29 1.34 -19.83
CA TYR A 418 23.78 1.32 -18.46
C TYR A 418 24.67 0.52 -17.51
N CYS A 419 25.23 -0.59 -17.95
CA CYS A 419 26.19 -1.37 -17.17
C CYS A 419 27.42 -0.53 -16.81
N GLU A 420 28.00 0.19 -17.77
CA GLU A 420 29.15 1.08 -17.52
C GLU A 420 28.79 2.22 -16.56
N MET A 421 27.62 2.87 -16.72
CA MET A 421 27.15 3.90 -15.79
C MET A 421 27.00 3.36 -14.36
N VAL A 422 26.42 2.16 -14.22
CA VAL A 422 26.26 1.49 -12.93
C VAL A 422 27.62 1.18 -12.31
N CYS A 423 28.59 0.69 -13.08
CA CYS A 423 29.95 0.47 -12.61
C CYS A 423 30.61 1.76 -12.12
N GLU A 424 30.51 2.87 -12.88
CA GLU A 424 31.07 4.18 -12.48
C GLU A 424 30.47 4.67 -11.15
N ILE A 425 29.16 4.51 -10.96
CA ILE A 425 28.47 4.89 -9.72
C ILE A 425 28.98 4.06 -8.55
N ILE A 426 29.04 2.74 -8.71
CA ILE A 426 29.50 1.82 -7.68
C ILE A 426 30.96 2.09 -7.29
N GLU A 427 31.82 2.33 -8.25
CA GLU A 427 33.23 2.61 -7.99
C GLU A 427 33.47 3.96 -7.31
N ALA A 428 32.66 4.97 -7.65
CA ALA A 428 32.79 6.32 -7.09
C ALA A 428 32.18 6.48 -5.69
N SER A 429 31.26 5.61 -5.32
CA SER A 429 30.60 5.63 -4.00
C SER A 429 31.59 5.22 -2.91
N LYS A 430 31.56 5.95 -1.77
CA LYS A 430 32.40 5.71 -0.58
C LYS A 430 31.72 4.86 0.49
N LYS A 431 30.37 4.78 0.46
CA LYS A 431 29.56 4.02 1.40
C LYS A 431 28.72 2.97 0.65
N ASN A 432 27.59 2.58 1.21
CA ASN A 432 26.67 1.70 0.53
C ASN A 432 25.95 2.43 -0.59
N THR A 433 25.62 1.71 -1.64
CA THR A 433 24.95 2.21 -2.83
C THR A 433 23.67 1.42 -3.08
N ILE A 434 22.59 2.10 -3.45
CA ILE A 434 21.37 1.43 -3.91
C ILE A 434 21.07 1.88 -5.34
N ILE A 435 20.72 0.93 -6.21
CA ILE A 435 20.34 1.20 -7.60
C ILE A 435 19.03 0.50 -7.87
N PHE A 436 18.00 1.28 -8.19
CA PHE A 436 16.67 0.78 -8.51
C PHE A 436 16.42 0.73 -10.01
N PHE A 437 16.03 -0.42 -10.51
CA PHE A 437 15.72 -0.69 -11.92
C PHE A 437 14.21 -0.66 -12.18
N PRO A 438 13.75 -0.34 -13.41
CA PRO A 438 12.32 -0.22 -13.69
C PRO A 438 11.60 -1.57 -13.76
N SER A 439 12.31 -2.68 -13.89
CA SER A 439 11.78 -4.04 -13.89
C SER A 439 12.89 -5.08 -13.71
N TYR A 440 12.52 -6.29 -13.30
CA TYR A 440 13.44 -7.43 -13.22
C TYR A 440 14.10 -7.73 -14.57
N ASN A 441 13.36 -7.63 -15.68
CA ASN A 441 13.93 -7.87 -17.03
C ASN A 441 15.06 -6.88 -17.38
N VAL A 442 14.92 -5.60 -17.02
CA VAL A 442 15.98 -4.60 -17.26
C VAL A 442 17.17 -4.87 -16.34
N LEU A 443 16.94 -5.20 -15.07
CA LEU A 443 17.99 -5.59 -14.13
C LEU A 443 18.77 -6.79 -14.66
N GLU A 444 18.09 -7.87 -15.06
CA GLU A 444 18.73 -9.08 -15.62
C GLU A 444 19.50 -8.79 -16.90
N SER A 445 18.98 -7.92 -17.78
CA SER A 445 19.68 -7.55 -19.03
C SER A 445 20.99 -6.81 -18.74
N ILE A 446 21.00 -5.92 -17.76
CA ILE A 446 22.21 -5.20 -17.35
C ILE A 446 23.20 -6.13 -16.62
N LEU A 447 22.72 -7.08 -15.82
CA LEU A 447 23.58 -8.11 -15.21
C LEU A 447 24.29 -8.97 -16.27
N LYS A 448 23.60 -9.33 -17.36
CA LYS A 448 24.16 -10.06 -18.50
C LYS A 448 25.22 -9.28 -19.27
N SER A 449 25.29 -7.95 -19.11
CA SER A 449 26.34 -7.09 -19.71
C SER A 449 27.64 -7.08 -18.89
N ASP A 450 27.91 -8.17 -18.17
CA ASP A 450 29.19 -8.43 -17.46
C ASP A 450 29.37 -7.56 -16.17
N LEU A 451 28.30 -7.05 -15.60
CA LEU A 451 28.34 -6.24 -14.39
C LEU A 451 29.02 -6.94 -13.21
N MET A 452 28.74 -8.24 -13.03
CA MET A 452 29.27 -9.03 -11.91
C MET A 452 30.80 -9.13 -11.90
N ASN A 453 31.42 -9.20 -13.05
CA ASN A 453 32.87 -9.29 -13.17
C ASN A 453 33.58 -7.93 -13.09
N LYS A 454 32.86 -6.85 -13.42
CA LYS A 454 33.40 -5.48 -13.38
C LYS A 454 33.39 -4.85 -12.00
N VAL A 455 32.53 -5.32 -11.08
CA VAL A 455 32.35 -4.74 -9.76
C VAL A 455 33.04 -5.56 -8.68
N LYS A 456 33.89 -4.90 -7.86
CA LYS A 456 34.63 -5.54 -6.75
C LYS A 456 33.89 -5.51 -5.41
N LYS A 457 32.83 -4.69 -5.28
CA LYS A 457 32.03 -4.57 -4.05
C LYS A 457 31.05 -5.75 -3.92
N THR A 458 30.66 -6.08 -2.71
CA THR A 458 29.61 -7.10 -2.46
C THR A 458 28.28 -6.63 -3.02
N LEU A 459 27.71 -7.41 -3.93
CA LEU A 459 26.42 -7.15 -4.58
C LEU A 459 25.33 -7.97 -3.93
N TYR A 460 24.23 -7.32 -3.57
CA TYR A 460 22.95 -7.92 -3.24
C TYR A 460 21.97 -7.64 -4.37
N ILE A 461 21.30 -8.67 -4.86
CA ILE A 461 20.44 -8.57 -6.05
C ILE A 461 19.04 -9.05 -5.68
N GLU A 462 18.06 -8.18 -5.86
CA GLU A 462 16.66 -8.53 -5.66
C GLU A 462 16.19 -9.53 -6.71
N GLN A 463 15.56 -10.62 -6.27
CA GLN A 463 14.95 -11.64 -7.11
C GLN A 463 13.42 -11.60 -7.02
N LYS A 464 12.74 -11.88 -8.12
CA LYS A 464 11.28 -11.81 -8.22
C LYS A 464 10.57 -12.70 -7.19
N ASN A 465 11.12 -13.89 -6.91
CA ASN A 465 10.51 -14.90 -6.02
C ASN A 465 11.22 -15.01 -4.66
N MET A 466 11.98 -13.99 -4.26
CA MET A 466 12.69 -13.95 -2.97
C MET A 466 11.72 -14.11 -1.79
N GLY A 467 12.06 -14.94 -0.81
CA GLY A 467 11.27 -15.12 0.42
C GLY A 467 11.46 -13.97 1.42
N GLU A 468 10.53 -13.80 2.36
CA GLU A 468 10.64 -12.78 3.42
C GLU A 468 11.91 -12.94 4.28
N HIS A 469 12.28 -14.17 4.63
CA HIS A 469 13.49 -14.43 5.41
C HIS A 469 14.78 -14.03 4.68
N GLU A 470 14.82 -14.23 3.36
CA GLU A 470 15.97 -13.83 2.53
C GLU A 470 16.05 -12.31 2.41
N GLU A 471 14.89 -11.64 2.24
CA GLU A 471 14.77 -10.18 2.26
C GLU A 471 15.32 -9.61 3.58
N GLU A 472 14.87 -10.13 4.73
CA GLU A 472 15.31 -9.68 6.05
C GLU A 472 16.81 -9.88 6.25
N LYS A 473 17.36 -11.02 5.81
CA LYS A 473 18.79 -11.31 5.86
C LYS A 473 19.59 -10.27 5.06
N ILE A 474 19.22 -10.03 3.80
CA ILE A 474 19.88 -9.04 2.94
C ILE A 474 19.80 -7.65 3.57
N MET A 475 18.63 -7.25 4.07
CA MET A 475 18.45 -5.95 4.73
C MET A 475 19.36 -5.79 5.96
N THR A 476 19.46 -6.80 6.79
CA THR A 476 20.33 -6.80 7.98
C THR A 476 21.79 -6.70 7.57
N GLU A 477 22.25 -7.56 6.69
CA GLU A 477 23.63 -7.57 6.23
C GLU A 477 24.01 -6.27 5.51
N PHE A 478 23.08 -5.68 4.71
CA PHE A 478 23.30 -4.42 4.02
C PHE A 478 23.39 -3.24 4.98
N LYS A 479 22.55 -3.21 6.05
CA LYS A 479 22.54 -2.14 7.06
C LYS A 479 23.79 -2.15 7.95
N GLU A 480 24.27 -3.33 8.30
CA GLU A 480 25.44 -3.49 9.19
C GLU A 480 26.78 -3.35 8.47
N GLY A 481 26.81 -3.51 7.16
CA GLY A 481 28.02 -3.51 6.36
C GLY A 481 28.36 -2.16 5.74
N LYS A 482 29.62 -2.05 5.27
CA LYS A 482 30.12 -0.90 4.51
C LYS A 482 30.54 -1.33 3.11
N ASN A 483 30.51 -0.39 2.15
CA ASN A 483 30.89 -0.64 0.74
C ASN A 483 30.07 -1.76 0.05
N LYS A 484 28.79 -1.86 0.41
CA LYS A 484 27.85 -2.82 -0.18
C LYS A 484 26.98 -2.17 -1.22
N VAL A 485 26.51 -2.95 -2.18
CA VAL A 485 25.64 -2.50 -3.26
C VAL A 485 24.37 -3.31 -3.27
N LEU A 486 23.23 -2.65 -3.27
CA LEU A 486 21.92 -3.26 -3.44
C LEU A 486 21.37 -2.90 -4.83
N LEU A 487 21.14 -3.90 -5.66
CA LEU A 487 20.47 -3.79 -6.95
C LEU A 487 19.02 -4.26 -6.76
N ALA A 488 18.07 -3.33 -6.83
CA ALA A 488 16.67 -3.57 -6.52
C ALA A 488 15.74 -3.09 -7.64
N VAL A 489 14.43 -3.37 -7.52
CA VAL A 489 13.44 -3.00 -8.53
C VAL A 489 12.47 -1.95 -7.96
N GLN A 490 12.12 -0.93 -8.75
CA GLN A 490 11.12 0.07 -8.38
C GLN A 490 9.75 -0.61 -8.22
N GLY A 491 9.12 -0.46 -7.07
CA GLY A 491 7.90 -1.19 -6.69
C GLY A 491 8.16 -2.64 -6.30
N GLY A 492 9.43 -3.06 -6.14
CA GLY A 492 9.83 -4.35 -5.60
C GLY A 492 9.94 -4.34 -4.08
N LYS A 493 10.43 -5.45 -3.51
CA LYS A 493 10.48 -5.67 -2.06
C LYS A 493 11.30 -4.64 -1.30
N PHE A 494 12.48 -4.25 -1.84
CA PHE A 494 13.36 -3.26 -1.23
C PHE A 494 12.96 -1.81 -1.50
N SER A 495 12.04 -1.55 -2.42
CA SER A 495 11.45 -0.23 -2.63
C SER A 495 10.28 0.06 -1.68
N GLU A 496 9.73 -0.97 -1.05
CA GLU A 496 8.69 -0.92 -0.03
C GLU A 496 9.22 -1.54 1.28
N GLY A 497 8.73 -1.15 2.43
CA GLY A 497 9.14 -1.75 3.71
C GLY A 497 9.97 -0.83 4.61
N GLU A 498 11.07 -1.31 5.18
CA GLU A 498 11.90 -0.55 6.12
C GLU A 498 12.83 0.44 5.42
N ASP A 499 12.96 1.62 6.04
CA ASP A 499 13.92 2.62 5.59
C ASP A 499 15.35 2.23 6.01
N PHE A 500 16.32 2.70 5.25
CA PHE A 500 17.72 2.56 5.62
C PHE A 500 18.10 3.62 6.66
N TYR A 501 19.10 3.32 7.49
CA TYR A 501 19.58 4.27 8.49
C TYR A 501 20.22 5.48 7.81
N PRO A 502 20.00 6.71 8.34
CA PRO A 502 20.68 7.90 7.83
C PRO A 502 22.20 7.73 7.85
N GLY A 503 22.84 8.13 6.77
CA GLY A 503 24.30 8.19 6.68
C GLY A 503 25.03 6.89 6.29
N ILE A 504 24.34 5.75 6.16
CA ILE A 504 24.99 4.52 5.65
C ILE A 504 25.07 4.49 4.12
N ILE A 505 24.23 5.26 3.43
CA ILE A 505 24.18 5.38 1.98
C ILE A 505 24.69 6.75 1.58
N ASP A 506 25.54 6.84 0.58
CA ASP A 506 26.00 8.10 0.00
C ASP A 506 25.47 8.32 -1.43
N VAL A 507 25.14 7.25 -2.15
CA VAL A 507 24.62 7.34 -3.52
C VAL A 507 23.40 6.43 -3.68
N VAL A 508 22.32 7.00 -4.24
CA VAL A 508 21.18 6.23 -4.72
C VAL A 508 20.89 6.57 -6.17
N ALA A 509 20.60 5.57 -7.00
CA ALA A 509 20.27 5.78 -8.40
C ALA A 509 18.94 5.12 -8.78
N VAL A 510 18.23 5.72 -9.71
CA VAL A 510 17.10 5.11 -10.42
C VAL A 510 17.41 5.01 -11.90
N VAL A 511 17.27 3.79 -12.45
CA VAL A 511 17.47 3.47 -13.85
C VAL A 511 16.11 3.42 -14.53
N GLY A 512 15.78 4.45 -15.31
CA GLY A 512 14.51 4.51 -16.03
C GLY A 512 13.26 4.70 -15.17
N LEU A 513 12.14 4.88 -15.85
CA LEU A 513 10.80 4.99 -15.25
C LEU A 513 10.08 3.64 -15.35
N ALA A 514 9.53 3.16 -14.24
CA ALA A 514 8.82 1.89 -14.13
C ALA A 514 7.37 2.00 -14.63
N TYR A 515 7.21 2.25 -15.95
CA TYR A 515 5.89 2.24 -16.58
C TYR A 515 5.27 0.85 -16.57
N ASP A 516 3.96 0.81 -16.36
CA ASP A 516 3.20 -0.40 -16.58
C ASP A 516 3.28 -0.80 -18.07
N PRO A 517 3.41 -2.10 -18.41
CA PRO A 517 3.42 -2.54 -19.79
C PRO A 517 2.09 -2.22 -20.48
N PRO A 518 2.11 -1.97 -21.81
CA PRO A 518 0.88 -1.79 -22.58
C PRO A 518 -0.09 -2.95 -22.34
N SER A 519 -1.32 -2.63 -21.99
CA SER A 519 -2.37 -3.62 -21.72
C SER A 519 -3.74 -2.99 -21.93
N PRO A 520 -4.80 -3.77 -22.22
CA PRO A 520 -6.16 -3.28 -22.30
C PRO A 520 -6.58 -2.50 -21.04
N SER A 521 -6.18 -2.98 -19.85
CA SER A 521 -6.49 -2.31 -18.58
C SER A 521 -5.82 -0.92 -18.47
N LEU A 522 -4.58 -0.79 -18.94
CA LEU A 522 -3.88 0.50 -18.98
C LEU A 522 -4.58 1.46 -19.94
N ASN A 523 -4.97 0.99 -21.12
CA ASN A 523 -5.69 1.82 -22.10
C ASN A 523 -7.02 2.33 -21.55
N GLU A 524 -7.80 1.45 -20.91
CA GLU A 524 -9.06 1.82 -20.26
C GLU A 524 -8.85 2.84 -19.14
N ARG A 525 -7.78 2.69 -18.35
CA ARG A 525 -7.42 3.66 -17.29
C ARG A 525 -7.05 5.02 -17.89
N ILE A 526 -6.26 5.03 -18.96
CA ILE A 526 -5.88 6.27 -19.67
C ILE A 526 -7.14 6.95 -20.24
N GLU A 527 -8.00 6.20 -20.94
CA GLU A 527 -9.25 6.72 -21.50
C GLU A 527 -10.16 7.31 -20.42
N TYR A 528 -10.32 6.61 -19.30
CA TYR A 528 -11.13 7.08 -18.17
C TYR A 528 -10.60 8.38 -17.58
N TYR A 529 -9.28 8.47 -17.36
CA TYR A 529 -8.69 9.69 -16.82
C TYR A 529 -8.69 10.83 -17.84
N ASP A 530 -8.58 10.55 -19.13
CA ASP A 530 -8.66 11.59 -20.17
C ASP A 530 -10.06 12.20 -20.26
N ASN A 531 -11.10 11.41 -20.06
CA ASN A 531 -12.47 11.89 -19.95
C ASN A 531 -12.72 12.76 -18.70
N LEU A 532 -12.04 12.46 -17.58
CA LEU A 532 -12.16 13.27 -16.35
C LEU A 532 -11.26 14.50 -16.33
N PHE A 533 -10.11 14.43 -16.99
CA PHE A 533 -9.06 15.44 -17.04
C PHE A 533 -8.54 15.54 -18.48
N PRO A 534 -9.17 16.35 -19.33
CA PRO A 534 -8.83 16.41 -20.75
C PRO A 534 -7.32 16.57 -21.00
N LEU A 535 -6.78 15.77 -21.91
CA LEU A 535 -5.38 15.71 -22.29
C LEU A 535 -4.39 15.24 -21.19
N LYS A 536 -4.89 14.74 -20.06
CA LYS A 536 -4.05 14.25 -18.93
C LYS A 536 -4.18 12.74 -18.71
N GLY A 537 -4.93 12.02 -19.51
CA GLY A 537 -5.17 10.58 -19.33
C GLY A 537 -3.87 9.77 -19.23
N TRP A 538 -2.96 9.94 -20.19
CA TRP A 538 -1.66 9.29 -20.16
C TRP A 538 -0.79 9.74 -18.96
N LEU A 539 -0.81 11.03 -18.65
CA LEU A 539 -0.08 11.60 -17.52
C LEU A 539 -0.51 10.94 -16.20
N TYR A 540 -1.81 10.88 -15.95
CA TYR A 540 -2.33 10.35 -14.67
C TYR A 540 -2.40 8.81 -14.66
N GLY A 541 -2.66 8.20 -15.80
CA GLY A 541 -2.79 6.74 -15.92
C GLY A 541 -1.46 5.99 -16.01
N SER A 542 -0.39 6.62 -16.47
CA SER A 542 0.89 5.96 -16.75
C SER A 542 2.10 6.67 -16.13
N VAL A 543 2.27 7.96 -16.42
CA VAL A 543 3.47 8.71 -15.98
C VAL A 543 3.52 8.87 -14.47
N LEU A 544 2.46 9.38 -13.88
CA LEU A 544 2.41 9.70 -12.45
C LEU A 544 2.65 8.47 -11.55
N PRO A 545 2.06 7.29 -11.82
CA PRO A 545 2.42 6.06 -11.10
C PRO A 545 3.91 5.70 -11.20
N ALA A 546 4.51 5.81 -12.40
CA ALA A 546 5.92 5.50 -12.59
C ALA A 546 6.85 6.48 -11.84
N VAL A 547 6.53 7.79 -11.88
CA VAL A 547 7.26 8.82 -11.12
C VAL A 547 7.15 8.59 -9.62
N ARG A 548 5.97 8.22 -9.11
CA ARG A 548 5.77 7.89 -7.69
C ARG A 548 6.61 6.69 -7.26
N LYS A 549 6.64 5.61 -8.06
CA LYS A 549 7.51 4.45 -7.79
C LYS A 549 8.99 4.86 -7.68
N ALA A 550 9.48 5.71 -8.59
CA ALA A 550 10.84 6.22 -8.53
C ALA A 550 11.09 7.06 -7.26
N ILE A 551 10.21 8.00 -6.91
CA ILE A 551 10.33 8.83 -5.70
C ILE A 551 10.28 7.98 -4.43
N GLN A 552 9.41 6.98 -4.36
CA GLN A 552 9.32 6.07 -3.22
C GLN A 552 10.61 5.26 -3.05
N SER A 553 11.17 4.75 -4.14
CA SER A 553 12.45 4.04 -4.13
C SER A 553 13.59 4.92 -3.61
N LEU A 554 13.70 6.16 -4.11
CA LEU A 554 14.68 7.14 -3.64
C LEU A 554 14.47 7.51 -2.16
N GLY A 555 13.21 7.61 -1.75
CA GLY A 555 12.82 7.94 -0.38
C GLY A 555 13.23 6.92 0.67
N ARG A 556 13.63 5.70 0.27
CA ARG A 556 14.19 4.70 1.20
C ARG A 556 15.59 5.06 1.67
N ALA A 557 16.39 5.67 0.78
CA ALA A 557 17.74 6.11 1.11
C ALA A 557 17.76 7.54 1.66
N PHE A 558 17.02 8.46 1.01
CA PHE A 558 16.95 9.86 1.38
C PHE A 558 15.51 10.31 1.58
N ARG A 559 15.12 10.51 2.82
CA ARG A 559 13.73 10.78 3.23
C ARG A 559 13.27 12.21 2.95
N GLY A 560 14.23 13.12 2.82
CA GLY A 560 13.92 14.54 2.63
C GLY A 560 15.17 15.40 2.41
N PRO A 561 14.97 16.70 2.29
CA PRO A 561 16.03 17.63 1.93
C PRO A 561 17.13 17.80 3.00
N SER A 562 16.89 17.32 4.23
CA SER A 562 17.89 17.32 5.31
C SER A 562 18.95 16.22 5.19
N ASP A 563 18.65 15.17 4.43
CA ASP A 563 19.57 14.07 4.22
C ASP A 563 20.67 14.48 3.22
N SER A 564 21.89 14.01 3.46
CA SER A 564 23.04 14.35 2.63
C SER A 564 23.43 13.16 1.76
N GLY A 565 23.51 13.38 0.45
CA GLY A 565 23.92 12.36 -0.50
C GLY A 565 23.70 12.74 -1.94
N ILE A 566 23.97 11.78 -2.83
CA ILE A 566 23.86 11.95 -4.27
C ILE A 566 22.71 11.09 -4.80
N VAL A 567 21.80 11.73 -5.52
CA VAL A 567 20.71 11.06 -6.26
C VAL A 567 21.03 11.11 -7.74
N ILE A 568 20.90 9.96 -8.42
CA ILE A 568 21.21 9.87 -9.85
C ILE A 568 19.98 9.34 -10.60
N PHE A 569 19.52 10.12 -11.56
CA PHE A 569 18.43 9.76 -12.46
C PHE A 569 19.05 9.34 -13.81
N LEU A 570 19.04 8.05 -14.09
CA LEU A 570 19.60 7.46 -15.30
C LEU A 570 18.50 7.18 -16.32
N ASP A 571 17.97 8.22 -16.91
CA ASP A 571 17.08 8.18 -18.08
C ASP A 571 16.72 9.61 -18.50
N SER A 572 16.76 9.92 -19.77
CA SER A 572 16.45 11.24 -20.33
C SER A 572 15.06 11.75 -19.94
N ARG A 573 14.10 10.84 -19.77
CA ARG A 573 12.70 11.17 -19.41
C ARG A 573 12.56 11.85 -18.05
N PHE A 574 13.50 11.66 -17.12
CA PHE A 574 13.47 12.40 -15.86
C PHE A 574 13.69 13.90 -16.03
N SER A 575 14.27 14.34 -17.15
CA SER A 575 14.47 15.76 -17.47
C SER A 575 13.32 16.35 -18.28
N GLU A 576 12.35 15.56 -18.74
CA GLU A 576 11.19 16.04 -19.46
C GLU A 576 10.22 16.76 -18.50
N GLU A 577 9.63 17.86 -18.94
CA GLU A 577 8.84 18.75 -18.10
C GLU A 577 7.69 18.04 -17.37
N TYR A 578 6.99 17.15 -18.06
CA TYR A 578 5.87 16.40 -17.51
C TYR A 578 6.26 15.40 -16.42
N VAL A 579 7.55 15.03 -16.30
CA VAL A 579 8.10 14.24 -15.19
C VAL A 579 8.67 15.17 -14.12
N MET A 580 9.47 16.15 -14.54
CA MET A 580 10.16 17.08 -13.66
C MET A 580 9.19 17.83 -12.73
N ASN A 581 7.99 18.17 -13.22
CA ASN A 581 6.97 18.87 -12.43
C ASN A 581 6.49 18.09 -11.22
N TYR A 582 6.56 16.73 -11.26
CA TYR A 582 6.13 15.86 -10.16
C TYR A 582 7.28 15.37 -9.26
N LEU A 583 8.53 15.64 -9.63
CA LEU A 583 9.64 15.39 -8.72
C LEU A 583 9.64 16.38 -7.56
N PRO A 584 9.95 15.95 -6.34
CA PRO A 584 10.18 16.82 -5.19
C PRO A 584 11.17 17.94 -5.49
N TRP A 585 10.93 19.13 -4.92
CA TRP A 585 11.78 20.30 -5.16
C TRP A 585 13.25 20.07 -4.77
N TRP A 586 13.49 19.30 -3.72
CA TRP A 586 14.85 19.04 -3.21
C TRP A 586 15.73 18.20 -4.15
N TYR A 587 15.15 17.47 -5.10
CA TYR A 587 15.90 16.83 -6.19
C TYR A 587 16.18 17.80 -7.36
N LYS A 588 15.52 18.94 -7.39
CA LYS A 588 15.62 19.93 -8.48
C LYS A 588 16.52 21.12 -8.14
N GLU A 589 16.73 21.39 -6.86
CA GLU A 589 17.46 22.57 -6.40
C GLU A 589 18.95 22.51 -6.74
N LYS A 590 19.64 21.47 -6.30
CA LYS A 590 21.07 21.25 -6.57
C LYS A 590 21.24 20.15 -7.62
N LYS A 591 20.90 20.47 -8.88
CA LYS A 591 20.93 19.49 -9.98
C LYS A 591 21.97 19.83 -11.03
N VAL A 592 22.51 18.78 -11.66
CA VAL A 592 23.30 18.87 -12.88
C VAL A 592 22.74 17.90 -13.92
N ALA A 593 22.55 18.40 -15.14
CA ALA A 593 22.19 17.56 -16.30
C ALA A 593 23.45 17.21 -17.08
N ILE A 594 23.58 15.95 -17.46
CA ILE A 594 24.73 15.43 -18.19
C ILE A 594 24.32 14.55 -19.36
N ALA A 595 24.93 14.75 -20.51
CA ALA A 595 25.02 13.69 -21.50
C ALA A 595 26.21 12.81 -21.11
N TRP A 596 25.92 11.50 -20.94
CA TRP A 596 26.93 10.57 -20.45
C TRP A 596 28.01 10.28 -21.48
N ASN A 597 29.25 10.22 -21.01
CA ASN A 597 30.36 9.55 -21.64
C ASN A 597 31.20 8.85 -20.56
N PHE A 598 32.00 7.86 -20.96
CA PHE A 598 32.75 7.02 -20.03
C PHE A 598 33.61 7.87 -19.04
N GLY A 599 33.53 7.54 -17.78
CA GLY A 599 34.22 8.22 -16.68
C GLY A 599 33.58 9.54 -16.20
N LYS A 600 32.53 10.03 -16.85
CA LYS A 600 31.93 11.33 -16.49
C LYS A 600 31.19 11.31 -15.16
N LEU A 601 30.36 10.27 -14.93
CA LEU A 601 29.64 10.08 -13.66
C LEU A 601 30.63 9.95 -12.51
N LYS A 602 31.63 9.10 -12.64
CA LYS A 602 32.68 8.91 -11.63
C LYS A 602 33.39 10.21 -11.28
N ARG A 603 33.73 11.05 -12.27
CA ARG A 603 34.36 12.36 -12.04
C ARG A 603 33.47 13.31 -11.25
N ILE A 604 32.18 13.40 -11.56
CA ILE A 604 31.23 14.29 -10.90
C ILE A 604 30.99 13.84 -9.46
N ILE A 605 30.75 12.54 -9.24
CA ILE A 605 30.56 11.97 -7.90
C ILE A 605 31.78 12.22 -7.03
N ASN A 606 33.00 11.94 -7.55
CA ASN A 606 34.24 12.17 -6.81
C ASN A 606 34.50 13.66 -6.50
N LYS A 607 34.12 14.57 -7.42
CA LYS A 607 34.23 16.01 -7.18
C LYS A 607 33.30 16.44 -6.04
N HIS A 608 32.05 15.98 -6.04
CA HIS A 608 31.08 16.27 -4.97
C HIS A 608 31.56 15.71 -3.63
N ASN A 609 32.05 14.46 -3.62
CA ASN A 609 32.56 13.80 -2.40
C ASN A 609 33.82 14.44 -1.80
N LYS A 610 34.49 15.36 -2.51
CA LYS A 610 35.62 16.17 -1.98
C LYS A 610 35.15 17.48 -1.38
N LEU A 611 33.95 17.95 -1.79
CA LEU A 611 33.40 19.25 -1.34
C LEU A 611 32.43 19.09 -0.15
N SER A 612 31.89 17.90 0.06
CA SER A 612 31.08 17.50 1.20
C SER A 612 31.91 16.81 2.28
#